data_bd1e33958956af192011d7c868448796
#
_entry.id   bd1e33958956af192011d7c868448796
#
_cell.length_a   1.000
_cell.length_b   1.000
_cell.length_c   1.000
_cell.angle_alpha   90.00
_cell.angle_beta   90.00
_cell.angle_gamma   90.00
#
_symmetry.space_group_name_H-M   'P 1'
#
loop_
_entity.id
_entity.type
_entity.pdbx_description
1 polymer ?
#
loop_
_entity_poly.entity_id
_entity_poly.type
_entity_poly.pdbx_seq_one_letter_code
_entity_poly.pdbx_strand_id
1 'polypeptide(L)'
;MLNYDIYDRQRITLHCSIKLKSPLSHIGEVSGNVSNLKTIKLIDLEGQPRSCFVYSGNALRNGILRRRGTAAALDNLGLEVNPDVHHTLFAGGRIDGSTGSDMDLDKKIRQLMPWLSVLGTAKPAGVFGVKDAQMVHGRINVGSAYLVCYESAPYIYEQFPGLLPVESLEGLRVLSDAKQALSSDPFSHPSSDAILDYANAKANYLPGLKQSLKSWTQYLLVDQTTRRDSTHDPELKRFLPGGKPTEGQLSLLGETKPKKDTEKKSDQMIASDRLIMSGATLYSRWDLHTTQVETGWIVDTLLRFAESPYLGGKGNRGNGLCSMEFWFQRGDERGHFLNISTGQNQLSEPAQKAHNSYQEYLTAYRGFLEEASASELKGFLGGAG
;
A
#
# COMPACT_ATOMS: atom_id res chain seq x y z
N MET A 1 -9.02 -31.83 -10.30
CA MET A 1 -8.47 -30.65 -11.01
C MET A 1 -9.27 -29.43 -10.58
N LEU A 2 -8.63 -28.40 -10.06
CA LEU A 2 -9.31 -27.17 -9.67
C LEU A 2 -9.95 -26.52 -10.89
N ASN A 3 -11.27 -26.42 -10.87
CA ASN A 3 -12.05 -26.07 -12.06
C ASN A 3 -12.71 -24.71 -11.86
N TYR A 4 -11.92 -23.62 -11.84
CA TYR A 4 -12.48 -22.29 -12.00
C TYR A 4 -11.95 -21.65 -13.30
N ASP A 5 -12.81 -20.89 -13.95
CA ASP A 5 -12.45 -20.24 -15.22
C ASP A 5 -11.60 -18.99 -14.94
N ILE A 6 -10.31 -19.08 -15.27
CA ILE A 6 -9.36 -17.96 -15.13
C ILE A 6 -9.60 -16.85 -16.15
N TYR A 7 -10.48 -17.05 -17.12
CA TYR A 7 -10.83 -16.08 -18.18
C TYR A 7 -12.12 -15.32 -17.89
N ASP A 8 -12.98 -15.80 -16.97
CA ASP A 8 -14.17 -15.07 -16.50
C ASP A 8 -13.78 -13.93 -15.58
N ARG A 9 -13.29 -12.85 -16.21
CA ARG A 9 -12.75 -11.66 -15.50
C ARG A 9 -13.70 -10.49 -15.61
N GLN A 10 -13.80 -9.75 -14.53
CA GLN A 10 -14.57 -8.52 -14.43
C GLN A 10 -13.64 -7.34 -14.17
N ARG A 11 -13.96 -6.19 -14.77
CA ARG A 11 -13.30 -4.93 -14.44
C ARG A 11 -14.07 -4.24 -13.32
N ILE A 12 -13.39 -4.00 -12.22
CA ILE A 12 -13.95 -3.34 -11.05
C ILE A 12 -12.94 -2.28 -10.62
N THR A 13 -13.41 -1.06 -10.41
CA THR A 13 -12.63 -0.03 -9.71
C THR A 13 -13.09 0.01 -8.26
N LEU A 14 -12.15 -0.08 -7.33
CA LEU A 14 -12.37 0.13 -5.90
C LEU A 14 -11.84 1.51 -5.51
N HIS A 15 -12.71 2.33 -4.94
CA HIS A 15 -12.35 3.60 -4.30
C HIS A 15 -12.17 3.33 -2.82
N CYS A 16 -10.96 3.58 -2.30
CA CYS A 16 -10.60 3.31 -0.91
C CYS A 16 -10.39 4.62 -0.15
N SER A 17 -11.16 4.81 0.92
CA SER A 17 -10.92 5.80 1.96
C SER A 17 -10.16 5.16 3.12
N ILE A 18 -9.06 5.78 3.54
CA ILE A 18 -8.22 5.30 4.64
C ILE A 18 -8.23 6.38 5.72
N LYS A 19 -8.89 6.12 6.84
CA LYS A 19 -8.93 7.04 7.99
C LYS A 19 -7.89 6.66 9.01
N LEU A 20 -6.95 7.56 9.28
CA LEU A 20 -5.89 7.34 10.25
C LEU A 20 -6.42 7.46 11.68
N LYS A 21 -6.23 6.42 12.49
CA LYS A 21 -6.56 6.38 13.91
C LYS A 21 -5.35 6.75 14.77
N SER A 22 -4.14 6.52 14.26
CA SER A 22 -2.89 6.97 14.86
C SER A 22 -2.00 7.62 13.79
N PRO A 23 -0.95 8.37 14.20
CA PRO A 23 -0.05 9.03 13.24
C PRO A 23 0.56 8.04 12.24
N LEU A 24 0.74 8.46 10.99
CA LEU A 24 1.28 7.62 9.92
C LEU A 24 2.69 8.06 9.52
N SER A 25 3.62 7.10 9.49
CA SER A 25 4.95 7.26 8.92
C SER A 25 5.04 6.58 7.54
N HIS A 26 5.46 7.34 6.54
CA HIS A 26 5.85 6.80 5.24
C HIS A 26 7.07 7.58 4.73
N ILE A 27 8.25 7.02 5.00
CA ILE A 27 9.52 7.71 4.77
C ILE A 27 9.83 7.73 3.27
N GLY A 28 10.13 8.90 2.74
CA GLY A 28 10.64 9.11 1.39
C GLY A 28 12.15 9.26 1.38
N GLU A 29 12.67 10.03 2.34
CA GLU A 29 14.09 10.36 2.42
C GLU A 29 14.52 10.50 3.87
N VAL A 30 15.77 10.14 4.15
CA VAL A 30 16.40 10.35 5.46
C VAL A 30 17.58 11.30 5.27
N SER A 31 17.57 12.42 6.00
CA SER A 31 18.65 13.40 6.00
C SER A 31 19.19 13.56 7.42
N GLY A 32 20.39 13.00 7.67
CA GLY A 32 20.94 12.88 9.02
C GLY A 32 20.00 12.14 9.96
N ASN A 33 19.58 12.79 11.04
CA ASN A 33 18.66 12.23 12.05
C ASN A 33 17.19 12.55 11.78
N VAL A 34 16.85 13.10 10.59
CA VAL A 34 15.48 13.49 10.24
C VAL A 34 14.93 12.55 9.17
N SER A 35 13.81 11.89 9.47
CA SER A 35 13.05 11.10 8.50
C SER A 35 11.96 11.96 7.88
N ASN A 36 12.09 12.25 6.58
CA ASN A 36 11.12 13.02 5.81
C ASN A 36 10.05 12.13 5.20
N LEU A 37 8.81 12.62 5.15
CA LEU A 37 7.71 11.94 4.50
C LEU A 37 7.89 11.90 2.98
N LYS A 38 7.36 10.84 2.36
CA LYS A 38 7.30 10.73 0.91
C LYS A 38 6.27 11.71 0.35
N THR A 39 6.72 12.55 -0.59
CA THR A 39 5.87 13.49 -1.30
C THR A 39 5.98 13.31 -2.81
N ILE A 40 4.95 13.74 -3.52
CA ILE A 40 4.94 13.90 -4.97
C ILE A 40 4.46 15.31 -5.32
N LYS A 41 4.72 15.74 -6.55
CA LYS A 41 4.18 16.99 -7.08
C LYS A 41 2.83 16.72 -7.74
N LEU A 42 1.80 17.44 -7.33
CA LEU A 42 0.47 17.48 -7.93
C LEU A 42 0.20 18.87 -8.48
N ILE A 43 -0.64 18.96 -9.50
CA ILE A 43 -1.14 20.24 -9.98
C ILE A 43 -2.34 20.63 -9.13
N ASP A 44 -2.22 21.72 -8.40
CA ASP A 44 -3.26 22.23 -7.51
C ASP A 44 -4.40 22.94 -8.28
N LEU A 45 -5.36 23.47 -7.51
CA LEU A 45 -6.49 24.24 -8.06
C LEU A 45 -6.08 25.54 -8.78
N GLU A 46 -4.89 26.05 -8.51
CA GLU A 46 -4.32 27.23 -9.18
C GLU A 46 -3.57 26.87 -10.46
N GLY A 47 -3.40 25.55 -10.75
CA GLY A 47 -2.61 25.06 -11.88
C GLY A 47 -1.11 25.00 -11.58
N GLN A 48 -0.71 25.10 -10.29
CA GLN A 48 0.69 25.10 -9.90
C GLN A 48 1.13 23.73 -9.36
N PRO A 49 2.37 23.30 -9.68
CA PRO A 49 2.91 22.07 -9.12
C PRO A 49 3.24 22.26 -7.63
N ARG A 50 2.50 21.60 -6.76
CA ARG A 50 2.68 21.60 -5.30
C ARG A 50 3.06 20.21 -4.79
N SER A 51 3.96 20.17 -3.83
CA SER A 51 4.26 18.92 -3.12
C SER A 51 3.08 18.54 -2.25
N CYS A 52 2.74 17.25 -2.25
CA CYS A 52 1.70 16.67 -1.41
C CYS A 52 2.19 15.33 -0.85
N PHE A 53 1.80 15.02 0.39
CA PHE A 53 2.07 13.71 0.98
C PHE A 53 1.38 12.61 0.17
N VAL A 54 2.10 11.50 0.01
CA VAL A 54 1.57 10.30 -0.63
C VAL A 54 2.04 9.05 0.09
N TYR A 55 1.11 8.13 0.34
CA TYR A 55 1.45 6.76 0.71
C TYR A 55 1.48 5.91 -0.57
N SER A 56 2.63 5.33 -0.92
CA SER A 56 2.79 4.70 -2.24
C SER A 56 1.90 3.47 -2.44
N GLY A 57 1.36 3.32 -3.64
CA GLY A 57 0.59 2.15 -4.04
C GLY A 57 1.38 0.84 -3.91
N ASN A 58 2.68 0.87 -4.17
CA ASN A 58 3.55 -0.28 -3.92
C ASN A 58 3.62 -0.66 -2.44
N ALA A 59 3.62 0.31 -1.52
CA ALA A 59 3.61 0.02 -0.10
C ALA A 59 2.26 -0.58 0.34
N LEU A 60 1.13 -0.09 -0.19
CA LEU A 60 -0.19 -0.71 0.02
C LEU A 60 -0.22 -2.13 -0.53
N ARG A 61 0.16 -2.30 -1.81
CA ARG A 61 0.17 -3.59 -2.49
C ARG A 61 1.07 -4.61 -1.80
N ASN A 62 2.30 -4.22 -1.44
CA ASN A 62 3.24 -5.15 -0.80
C ASN A 62 2.91 -5.39 0.69
N GLY A 63 2.57 -4.35 1.44
CA GLY A 63 2.29 -4.45 2.87
C GLY A 63 0.99 -5.18 3.17
N ILE A 64 -0.07 -4.90 2.42
CA ILE A 64 -1.39 -5.51 2.62
C ILE A 64 -1.50 -6.79 1.80
N LEU A 65 -1.49 -6.67 0.46
CA LEU A 65 -1.85 -7.78 -0.40
C LEU A 65 -0.76 -8.84 -0.47
N ARG A 66 0.49 -8.47 -0.79
CA ARG A 66 1.53 -9.46 -1.02
C ARG A 66 1.92 -10.18 0.28
N ARG A 67 2.33 -9.45 1.30
CA ARG A 67 2.85 -10.08 2.53
C ARG A 67 1.76 -10.81 3.29
N ARG A 68 0.66 -10.14 3.62
CA ARG A 68 -0.40 -10.73 4.45
C ARG A 68 -1.28 -11.69 3.66
N GLY A 69 -1.66 -11.35 2.42
CA GLY A 69 -2.49 -12.21 1.60
C GLY A 69 -1.79 -13.48 1.15
N THR A 70 -0.49 -13.42 0.85
CA THR A 70 0.27 -14.63 0.55
C THR A 70 0.43 -15.51 1.80
N ALA A 71 0.77 -14.92 2.96
CA ALA A 71 0.85 -15.66 4.21
C ALA A 71 -0.48 -16.34 4.53
N ALA A 72 -1.59 -15.61 4.49
CA ALA A 72 -2.93 -16.16 4.73
C ALA A 72 -3.28 -17.31 3.76
N ALA A 73 -2.91 -17.19 2.47
CA ALA A 73 -3.15 -18.25 1.50
C ALA A 73 -2.34 -19.51 1.82
N LEU A 74 -1.06 -19.37 2.19
CA LEU A 74 -0.21 -20.49 2.57
C LEU A 74 -0.71 -21.15 3.88
N ASP A 75 -1.04 -20.35 4.90
CA ASP A 75 -1.60 -20.84 6.17
C ASP A 75 -2.92 -21.59 5.94
N ASN A 76 -3.83 -21.03 5.14
CA ASN A 76 -5.10 -21.66 4.82
C ASN A 76 -4.94 -23.01 4.11
N LEU A 77 -3.86 -23.19 3.37
CA LEU A 77 -3.58 -24.42 2.61
C LEU A 77 -2.61 -25.37 3.35
N GLY A 78 -2.03 -24.93 4.47
CA GLY A 78 -1.01 -25.71 5.21
C GLY A 78 0.25 -25.96 4.38
N LEU A 79 0.64 -25.00 3.53
CA LEU A 79 1.77 -25.13 2.62
C LEU A 79 3.04 -24.50 3.19
N GLU A 80 4.11 -25.27 3.19
CA GLU A 80 5.48 -24.79 3.36
C GLU A 80 6.15 -24.62 2.01
N VAL A 81 7.05 -23.64 1.88
CA VAL A 81 7.74 -23.33 0.64
C VAL A 81 9.24 -23.20 0.85
N ASN A 82 10.03 -23.58 -0.15
CA ASN A 82 11.49 -23.43 -0.09
C ASN A 82 11.91 -21.95 -0.15
N PRO A 83 13.15 -21.61 0.22
CA PRO A 83 13.61 -20.20 0.27
C PRO A 83 13.50 -19.44 -1.05
N ASP A 84 13.73 -20.09 -2.20
CA ASP A 84 13.67 -19.44 -3.52
C ASP A 84 12.22 -19.14 -3.92
N VAL A 85 11.31 -20.09 -3.69
CA VAL A 85 9.87 -19.87 -3.88
C VAL A 85 9.36 -18.84 -2.90
N HIS A 86 9.79 -18.87 -1.62
CA HIS A 86 9.44 -17.86 -0.62
C HIS A 86 9.79 -16.45 -1.10
N HIS A 87 11.02 -16.24 -1.61
CA HIS A 87 11.41 -14.95 -2.16
C HIS A 87 10.51 -14.51 -3.31
N THR A 88 10.17 -15.42 -4.23
CA THR A 88 9.29 -15.14 -5.35
C THR A 88 7.88 -14.73 -4.89
N LEU A 89 7.33 -15.42 -3.92
CA LEU A 89 5.99 -15.15 -3.38
C LEU A 89 5.93 -13.81 -2.63
N PHE A 90 6.89 -13.56 -1.74
CA PHE A 90 6.83 -12.41 -0.80
C PHE A 90 7.53 -11.14 -1.32
N ALA A 91 8.51 -11.26 -2.22
CA ALA A 91 9.22 -10.12 -2.81
C ALA A 91 8.82 -9.83 -4.28
N GLY A 92 8.16 -10.76 -4.97
CA GLY A 92 7.77 -10.61 -6.37
C GLY A 92 8.77 -11.16 -7.36
N GLY A 93 9.78 -11.91 -6.90
CA GLY A 93 10.81 -12.54 -7.72
C GLY A 93 11.91 -11.58 -8.20
N ARG A 94 12.87 -12.12 -8.93
CA ARG A 94 13.96 -11.38 -9.59
C ARG A 94 13.73 -11.38 -11.09
N ILE A 95 14.14 -10.32 -11.75
CA ILE A 95 14.19 -10.22 -13.21
C ILE A 95 15.65 -10.49 -13.60
N ASP A 96 15.95 -11.74 -13.94
CA ASP A 96 17.27 -12.16 -14.40
C ASP A 96 17.15 -12.65 -15.85
N GLY A 97 17.78 -11.95 -16.79
CA GLY A 97 17.95 -12.40 -18.17
C GLY A 97 16.73 -12.29 -19.10
N SER A 98 16.74 -13.08 -20.18
CA SER A 98 15.68 -13.09 -21.19
C SER A 98 14.37 -13.67 -20.65
N THR A 99 13.27 -13.00 -20.94
CA THR A 99 11.94 -13.43 -20.56
C THR A 99 11.35 -14.32 -21.66
N GLY A 100 11.22 -15.64 -21.38
CA GLY A 100 10.39 -16.55 -22.18
C GLY A 100 8.91 -16.41 -21.79
N SER A 101 8.01 -16.80 -22.67
CA SER A 101 6.58 -16.95 -22.36
C SER A 101 6.18 -18.41 -22.52
N ASP A 102 5.76 -19.03 -21.41
CA ASP A 102 5.12 -20.33 -21.40
C ASP A 102 3.66 -20.15 -20.96
N MET A 103 2.76 -20.19 -21.91
CA MET A 103 1.33 -19.93 -21.69
C MET A 103 0.67 -21.01 -20.83
N ASP A 104 1.10 -22.26 -20.94
CA ASP A 104 0.52 -23.37 -20.18
C ASP A 104 0.93 -23.27 -18.70
N LEU A 105 2.17 -22.93 -18.43
CA LEU A 105 2.65 -22.68 -17.09
C LEU A 105 1.99 -21.44 -16.48
N ASP A 106 1.81 -20.37 -17.25
CA ASP A 106 1.10 -19.17 -16.78
C ASP A 106 -0.35 -19.50 -16.40
N LYS A 107 -1.04 -20.28 -17.23
CA LYS A 107 -2.39 -20.77 -16.94
C LYS A 107 -2.41 -21.62 -15.65
N LYS A 108 -1.48 -22.57 -15.51
CA LYS A 108 -1.36 -23.44 -14.33
C LYS A 108 -1.13 -22.62 -13.06
N ILE A 109 -0.24 -21.63 -13.09
CA ILE A 109 0.02 -20.74 -11.95
C ILE A 109 -1.22 -19.95 -11.57
N ARG A 110 -1.94 -19.39 -12.56
CA ARG A 110 -3.17 -18.63 -12.27
C ARG A 110 -4.27 -19.51 -11.66
N GLN A 111 -4.36 -20.77 -12.07
CA GLN A 111 -5.31 -21.73 -11.50
C GLN A 111 -4.93 -22.16 -10.08
N LEU A 112 -3.65 -22.40 -9.83
CA LEU A 112 -3.15 -22.91 -8.54
C LEU A 112 -2.86 -21.81 -7.52
N MET A 113 -2.58 -20.59 -7.97
CA MET A 113 -2.15 -19.48 -7.10
C MET A 113 -2.86 -18.18 -7.49
N PRO A 114 -4.16 -18.01 -7.17
CA PRO A 114 -4.90 -16.81 -7.51
C PRO A 114 -4.23 -15.54 -6.97
N TRP A 115 -3.52 -15.59 -5.85
CA TRP A 115 -2.75 -14.47 -5.32
C TRP A 115 -1.60 -14.04 -6.24
N LEU A 116 -0.89 -14.99 -6.88
CA LEU A 116 0.12 -14.64 -7.88
C LEU A 116 -0.50 -14.14 -9.17
N SER A 117 -1.68 -14.64 -9.55
CA SER A 117 -2.44 -14.11 -10.67
C SER A 117 -2.80 -12.64 -10.47
N VAL A 118 -3.26 -12.29 -9.26
CA VAL A 118 -3.62 -10.90 -8.91
C VAL A 118 -2.39 -10.01 -8.84
N LEU A 119 -1.36 -10.45 -8.13
CA LEU A 119 -0.19 -9.62 -7.85
C LEU A 119 0.83 -9.58 -8.99
N GLY A 120 0.86 -10.61 -9.81
CA GLY A 120 1.97 -10.83 -10.73
C GLY A 120 3.27 -11.19 -10.03
N THR A 121 4.18 -11.79 -10.76
CA THR A 121 5.50 -12.18 -10.27
C THR A 121 6.48 -12.31 -11.44
N ALA A 122 7.77 -12.07 -11.16
CA ALA A 122 8.85 -12.50 -12.01
C ALA A 122 9.37 -13.83 -11.47
N LYS A 123 9.48 -14.85 -12.33
CA LYS A 123 9.97 -16.19 -11.99
C LYS A 123 11.40 -16.29 -12.49
N PRO A 124 12.41 -16.35 -11.63
CA PRO A 124 13.78 -16.61 -12.07
C PRO A 124 13.89 -18.02 -12.67
N ALA A 125 14.88 -18.21 -13.54
CA ALA A 125 15.21 -19.52 -14.07
C ALA A 125 15.48 -20.53 -12.95
N GLY A 126 15.00 -21.76 -13.10
CA GLY A 126 15.15 -22.84 -12.11
C GLY A 126 14.12 -22.83 -10.97
N VAL A 127 13.35 -21.73 -10.80
CA VAL A 127 12.22 -21.69 -9.86
C VAL A 127 10.95 -22.13 -10.57
N PHE A 128 10.10 -22.89 -9.91
CA PHE A 128 8.91 -23.52 -10.51
C PHE A 128 9.20 -24.46 -11.70
N GLY A 129 10.41 -25.06 -11.76
CA GLY A 129 10.79 -25.99 -12.81
C GLY A 129 10.95 -25.35 -14.20
N VAL A 130 10.97 -24.03 -14.32
CA VAL A 130 11.19 -23.34 -15.60
C VAL A 130 12.67 -23.17 -15.90
N LYS A 131 13.03 -23.36 -17.17
CA LYS A 131 14.42 -23.20 -17.65
C LYS A 131 14.79 -21.70 -17.79
N ASP A 132 13.83 -20.89 -18.23
CA ASP A 132 14.03 -19.46 -18.50
C ASP A 132 13.21 -18.60 -17.55
N ALA A 133 13.67 -17.37 -17.29
CA ALA A 133 12.92 -16.40 -16.50
C ALA A 133 11.60 -16.03 -17.18
N GLN A 134 10.52 -15.96 -16.40
CA GLN A 134 9.19 -15.67 -16.91
C GLN A 134 8.49 -14.61 -16.05
N MET A 135 7.60 -13.83 -16.68
CA MET A 135 6.78 -12.85 -16.00
C MET A 135 5.30 -13.22 -16.07
N VAL A 136 4.65 -13.26 -14.91
CA VAL A 136 3.20 -13.29 -14.80
C VAL A 136 2.72 -11.87 -14.51
N HIS A 137 2.02 -11.25 -15.44
CA HIS A 137 1.47 -9.92 -15.26
C HIS A 137 0.35 -9.93 -14.23
N GLY A 138 0.42 -8.99 -13.26
CA GLY A 138 -0.63 -8.82 -12.26
C GLY A 138 -1.93 -8.30 -12.86
N ARG A 139 -3.03 -8.58 -12.17
CA ARG A 139 -4.40 -8.20 -12.55
C ARG A 139 -4.97 -7.09 -11.66
N ILE A 140 -4.15 -6.49 -10.81
CA ILE A 140 -4.52 -5.37 -9.96
C ILE A 140 -3.52 -4.22 -10.10
N ASN A 141 -4.06 -3.02 -10.24
CA ASN A 141 -3.31 -1.79 -10.11
C ASN A 141 -3.72 -1.10 -8.82
N VAL A 142 -2.83 -1.05 -7.84
CA VAL A 142 -3.05 -0.35 -6.57
C VAL A 142 -2.47 1.05 -6.69
N GLY A 143 -3.34 2.04 -6.77
CA GLY A 143 -2.95 3.44 -6.83
C GLY A 143 -2.33 3.91 -5.52
N SER A 144 -1.53 4.97 -5.59
CA SER A 144 -1.04 5.64 -4.39
C SER A 144 -2.19 6.24 -3.59
N ALA A 145 -2.05 6.27 -2.27
CA ALA A 145 -3.02 6.94 -1.41
C ALA A 145 -2.60 8.39 -1.17
N TYR A 146 -3.43 9.31 -1.64
CA TYR A 146 -3.25 10.75 -1.52
C TYR A 146 -3.94 11.26 -0.27
N LEU A 147 -3.27 12.11 0.49
CA LEU A 147 -3.90 12.82 1.60
C LEU A 147 -5.04 13.69 1.06
N VAL A 148 -6.23 13.64 1.68
CA VAL A 148 -7.35 14.50 1.36
C VAL A 148 -7.06 15.91 1.87
N CYS A 149 -6.60 16.78 0.97
CA CYS A 149 -6.13 18.13 1.26
C CYS A 149 -6.28 19.04 0.03
N TYR A 150 -5.93 20.31 0.17
CA TYR A 150 -6.03 21.30 -0.90
C TYR A 150 -5.28 20.89 -2.18
N GLU A 151 -4.06 20.38 -2.04
CA GLU A 151 -3.19 20.04 -3.16
C GLU A 151 -3.68 18.83 -3.97
N SER A 152 -4.39 17.89 -3.34
CA SER A 152 -4.93 16.68 -3.96
C SER A 152 -6.41 16.81 -4.36
N ALA A 153 -7.09 17.87 -3.94
CA ALA A 153 -8.52 18.04 -4.15
C ALA A 153 -8.95 17.96 -5.63
N PRO A 154 -8.24 18.53 -6.62
CA PRO A 154 -8.61 18.38 -8.02
C PRO A 154 -8.69 16.91 -8.46
N TYR A 155 -7.67 16.12 -8.11
CA TYR A 155 -7.61 14.71 -8.45
C TYR A 155 -8.71 13.89 -7.74
N ILE A 156 -8.97 14.17 -6.47
CA ILE A 156 -10.00 13.45 -5.69
C ILE A 156 -11.40 13.83 -6.18
N TYR A 157 -11.63 15.09 -6.54
CA TYR A 157 -12.91 15.55 -7.09
C TYR A 157 -13.29 14.80 -8.37
N GLU A 158 -12.35 14.61 -9.28
CA GLU A 158 -12.57 13.86 -10.52
C GLU A 158 -12.86 12.37 -10.30
N GLN A 159 -12.28 11.77 -9.27
CA GLN A 159 -12.35 10.33 -9.04
C GLN A 159 -13.44 9.93 -8.04
N PHE A 160 -13.54 10.64 -6.92
CA PHE A 160 -14.43 10.31 -5.81
C PHE A 160 -14.80 11.55 -4.98
N PRO A 161 -15.65 12.46 -5.55
CA PRO A 161 -15.97 13.73 -4.92
C PRO A 161 -16.61 13.62 -3.53
N GLY A 162 -17.34 12.52 -3.25
CA GLY A 162 -18.00 12.30 -1.96
C GLY A 162 -17.07 12.20 -0.75
N LEU A 163 -15.75 12.15 -0.97
CA LEU A 163 -14.77 12.16 0.11
C LEU A 163 -14.33 13.56 0.54
N LEU A 164 -14.64 14.56 -0.29
CA LEU A 164 -14.30 15.97 -0.02
C LEU A 164 -15.35 16.63 0.87
N PRO A 165 -14.97 17.67 1.66
CA PRO A 165 -15.93 18.45 2.43
C PRO A 165 -17.06 19.01 1.54
N VAL A 166 -18.30 18.89 2.00
CA VAL A 166 -19.48 19.29 1.23
C VAL A 166 -19.42 20.78 0.82
N GLU A 167 -18.91 21.62 1.72
CA GLU A 167 -18.72 23.06 1.48
C GLU A 167 -17.70 23.38 0.38
N SER A 168 -16.87 22.42 -0.01
CA SER A 168 -15.89 22.58 -1.08
C SER A 168 -16.41 22.16 -2.45
N LEU A 169 -17.46 21.33 -2.51
CA LEU A 169 -17.89 20.67 -3.74
C LEU A 169 -18.36 21.62 -4.82
N GLU A 170 -19.11 22.66 -4.45
CA GLU A 170 -19.61 23.65 -5.43
C GLU A 170 -18.45 24.44 -6.05
N GLY A 171 -17.54 24.96 -5.24
CA GLY A 171 -16.37 25.67 -5.74
C GLY A 171 -15.48 24.79 -6.63
N LEU A 172 -15.28 23.53 -6.27
CA LEU A 172 -14.54 22.58 -7.10
C LEU A 172 -15.25 22.31 -8.43
N ARG A 173 -16.57 22.17 -8.42
CA ARG A 173 -17.39 21.99 -9.64
C ARG A 173 -17.22 23.18 -10.58
N VAL A 174 -17.45 24.40 -10.09
CA VAL A 174 -17.37 25.61 -10.91
C VAL A 174 -15.97 25.79 -11.50
N LEU A 175 -14.92 25.55 -10.71
CA LEU A 175 -13.54 25.64 -11.20
C LEU A 175 -13.21 24.55 -12.23
N SER A 176 -13.73 23.33 -12.05
CA SER A 176 -13.54 22.22 -12.98
C SER A 176 -14.24 22.50 -14.31
N ASP A 177 -15.51 22.94 -14.27
CA ASP A 177 -16.29 23.26 -15.44
C ASP A 177 -15.65 24.42 -16.24
N ALA A 178 -15.24 25.49 -15.56
CA ALA A 178 -14.57 26.63 -16.18
C ALA A 178 -13.19 26.24 -16.78
N LYS A 179 -12.45 25.36 -16.13
CA LYS A 179 -11.19 24.81 -16.64
C LYS A 179 -11.42 23.93 -17.87
N GLN A 180 -12.48 23.11 -17.87
CA GLN A 180 -12.84 22.28 -19.01
C GLN A 180 -13.22 23.13 -20.23
N ALA A 181 -13.91 24.24 -20.02
CA ALA A 181 -14.25 25.18 -21.08
C ALA A 181 -13.00 25.78 -21.77
N LEU A 182 -11.90 25.99 -21.04
CA LEU A 182 -10.62 26.43 -21.61
C LEU A 182 -9.95 25.38 -22.52
N SER A 183 -10.22 24.10 -22.29
CA SER A 183 -9.59 22.97 -22.99
C SER A 183 -10.54 22.18 -23.87
N SER A 184 -11.74 22.73 -24.17
CA SER A 184 -12.80 22.05 -24.94
C SER A 184 -12.39 21.74 -26.37
N ASP A 185 -11.50 22.53 -26.95
CA ASP A 185 -10.93 22.30 -28.28
C ASP A 185 -9.38 22.40 -28.20
N PRO A 186 -8.65 21.29 -28.27
CA PRO A 186 -7.18 21.30 -28.20
C PRO A 186 -6.52 21.92 -29.43
N PHE A 187 -7.27 22.18 -30.50
CA PHE A 187 -6.76 22.79 -31.74
C PHE A 187 -7.05 24.28 -31.85
N SER A 188 -7.82 24.87 -30.94
CA SER A 188 -8.13 26.29 -30.90
C SER A 188 -7.62 26.96 -29.63
N HIS A 189 -7.34 28.26 -29.73
CA HIS A 189 -7.10 29.07 -28.54
C HIS A 189 -8.41 29.27 -27.76
N PRO A 190 -8.37 29.23 -26.42
CA PRO A 190 -9.56 29.54 -25.61
C PRO A 190 -10.12 30.91 -25.97
N SER A 191 -11.45 31.04 -25.98
CA SER A 191 -12.10 32.31 -26.17
C SER A 191 -11.78 33.29 -25.04
N SER A 192 -11.80 34.59 -25.31
CA SER A 192 -11.60 35.62 -24.29
C SER A 192 -12.61 35.49 -23.14
N ASP A 193 -13.85 35.10 -23.46
CA ASP A 193 -14.92 34.90 -22.47
C ASP A 193 -14.61 33.70 -21.57
N ALA A 194 -14.14 32.55 -22.11
CA ALA A 194 -13.76 31.41 -21.33
C ALA A 194 -12.57 31.71 -20.40
N ILE A 195 -11.61 32.52 -20.86
CA ILE A 195 -10.49 32.98 -20.02
C ILE A 195 -10.98 33.85 -18.87
N LEU A 196 -11.91 34.78 -19.16
CA LEU A 196 -12.49 35.67 -18.17
C LEU A 196 -13.33 34.89 -17.13
N ASP A 197 -14.16 33.96 -17.61
CA ASP A 197 -14.97 33.09 -16.73
C ASP A 197 -14.13 32.26 -15.78
N TYR A 198 -13.03 31.68 -16.27
CA TYR A 198 -12.09 30.95 -15.41
C TYR A 198 -11.41 31.87 -14.40
N ALA A 199 -11.00 33.07 -14.79
CA ALA A 199 -10.41 34.06 -13.89
C ALA A 199 -11.40 34.48 -12.80
N ASN A 200 -12.65 34.72 -13.15
CA ASN A 200 -13.74 35.07 -12.23
C ASN A 200 -14.05 33.90 -11.28
N ALA A 201 -14.11 32.67 -11.77
CA ALA A 201 -14.31 31.47 -10.95
C ALA A 201 -13.19 31.35 -9.93
N LYS A 202 -11.93 31.53 -10.32
CA LYS A 202 -10.78 31.53 -9.40
C LYS A 202 -10.91 32.62 -8.33
N ALA A 203 -11.23 33.84 -8.69
CA ALA A 203 -11.35 34.96 -7.77
C ALA A 203 -12.45 34.72 -6.70
N ASN A 204 -13.56 34.13 -7.13
CA ASN A 204 -14.74 33.95 -6.27
C ASN A 204 -14.62 32.70 -5.36
N TYR A 205 -14.06 31.60 -5.84
CA TYR A 205 -14.13 30.32 -5.14
C TYR A 205 -12.81 29.89 -4.48
N LEU A 206 -11.63 30.25 -5.00
CA LEU A 206 -10.36 29.82 -4.41
C LEU A 206 -10.17 30.24 -2.93
N PRO A 207 -10.54 31.45 -2.48
CA PRO A 207 -10.38 31.81 -1.07
C PRO A 207 -11.18 30.90 -0.14
N GLY A 208 -12.44 30.58 -0.49
CA GLY A 208 -13.28 29.65 0.26
C GLY A 208 -12.73 28.22 0.26
N LEU A 209 -12.22 27.75 -0.87
CA LEU A 209 -11.60 26.43 -1.00
C LEU A 209 -10.31 26.30 -0.16
N LYS A 210 -9.48 27.34 -0.10
CA LYS A 210 -8.30 27.37 0.78
C LYS A 210 -8.68 27.35 2.26
N GLN A 211 -9.85 27.81 2.62
CA GLN A 211 -10.36 27.78 3.99
C GLN A 211 -10.96 26.42 4.34
N SER A 212 -11.74 25.80 3.44
CA SER A 212 -12.39 24.52 3.68
C SER A 212 -11.44 23.32 3.52
N LEU A 213 -10.48 23.41 2.60
CA LEU A 213 -9.47 22.38 2.32
C LEU A 213 -8.13 22.80 2.89
N LYS A 214 -7.71 22.18 3.97
CA LYS A 214 -6.41 22.43 4.60
C LYS A 214 -5.28 21.99 3.66
N SER A 215 -4.15 22.73 3.65
CA SER A 215 -2.92 22.27 3.01
C SER A 215 -2.36 21.03 3.73
N TRP A 216 -1.71 20.15 3.00
CA TRP A 216 -1.13 18.92 3.56
C TRP A 216 -0.12 19.20 4.69
N THR A 217 0.55 20.35 4.67
CA THR A 217 1.51 20.76 5.70
C THR A 217 0.86 20.97 7.07
N GLN A 218 -0.44 21.27 7.11
CA GLN A 218 -1.21 21.39 8.36
C GLN A 218 -1.51 20.04 9.02
N TYR A 219 -1.28 18.94 8.32
CA TYR A 219 -1.39 17.58 8.84
C TYR A 219 -0.04 17.02 9.35
N LEU A 220 1.04 17.81 9.27
CA LEU A 220 2.36 17.36 9.70
C LEU A 220 2.46 17.36 11.23
N LEU A 221 2.98 16.27 11.77
CA LEU A 221 3.43 16.10 13.13
C LEU A 221 4.93 15.80 13.13
N VAL A 222 5.66 16.38 14.08
CA VAL A 222 7.07 16.03 14.31
C VAL A 222 7.16 15.27 15.62
N ASP A 223 7.60 14.02 15.55
CA ASP A 223 7.88 13.16 16.71
C ASP A 223 9.39 13.09 16.94
N GLN A 224 9.84 13.43 18.12
CA GLN A 224 11.25 13.38 18.49
C GLN A 224 11.49 12.24 19.47
N THR A 225 12.38 11.33 19.07
CA THR A 225 12.81 10.24 19.91
C THR A 225 14.25 10.42 20.32
N THR A 226 14.50 10.33 21.63
CA THR A 226 15.84 10.40 22.21
C THR A 226 16.31 9.00 22.56
N ARG A 227 17.42 8.56 21.99
CA ARG A 227 18.13 7.37 22.45
C ARG A 227 19.22 7.81 23.41
N ARG A 228 19.15 7.32 24.64
CA ARG A 228 20.23 7.47 25.60
C ARG A 228 21.12 6.24 25.53
N ASP A 229 22.41 6.46 25.67
CA ASP A 229 23.35 5.35 25.82
C ASP A 229 23.06 4.62 27.15
N SER A 230 22.59 3.39 27.05
CA SER A 230 22.26 2.56 28.22
C SER A 230 23.49 2.21 29.08
N THR A 231 24.70 2.35 28.53
CA THR A 231 25.95 2.08 29.26
C THR A 231 26.21 3.10 30.38
N HIS A 232 25.55 4.25 30.32
CA HIS A 232 25.62 5.31 31.35
C HIS A 232 24.45 5.27 32.36
N ASP A 233 23.46 4.39 32.16
CA ASP A 233 22.36 4.22 33.09
C ASP A 233 22.84 3.44 34.34
N PRO A 234 22.80 4.04 35.54
CA PRO A 234 23.26 3.39 36.76
C PRO A 234 22.52 2.07 37.06
N GLU A 235 21.23 1.95 36.71
CA GLU A 235 20.45 0.73 36.93
C GLU A 235 20.83 -0.38 35.95
N LEU A 236 21.20 -0.02 34.73
CA LEU A 236 21.57 -0.98 33.69
C LEU A 236 23.04 -1.43 33.81
N LYS A 237 23.92 -0.60 34.41
CA LYS A 237 25.33 -0.93 34.68
C LYS A 237 25.49 -2.20 35.52
N ARG A 238 24.54 -2.56 36.38
CA ARG A 238 24.57 -3.77 37.19
C ARG A 238 24.60 -5.06 36.38
N PHE A 239 24.16 -5.01 35.10
CA PHE A 239 24.16 -6.16 34.19
C PHE A 239 25.46 -6.29 33.38
N LEU A 240 26.40 -5.35 33.50
CA LEU A 240 27.67 -5.39 32.82
C LEU A 240 28.70 -6.12 33.70
N PRO A 241 29.50 -7.09 33.16
CA PRO A 241 30.57 -7.75 33.93
C PRO A 241 31.58 -6.74 34.45
N GLY A 242 31.71 -6.63 35.75
CA GLY A 242 32.64 -5.70 36.43
C GLY A 242 32.30 -4.21 36.24
N GLY A 243 31.09 -3.90 35.76
CA GLY A 243 30.64 -2.51 35.51
C GLY A 243 31.37 -1.79 34.38
N LYS A 244 32.18 -2.48 33.59
CA LYS A 244 32.85 -1.97 32.37
C LYS A 244 32.58 -2.89 31.19
N PRO A 245 32.26 -2.35 29.98
CA PRO A 245 32.18 -3.16 28.78
C PRO A 245 33.53 -3.80 28.50
N THR A 246 33.56 -5.08 28.14
CA THR A 246 34.80 -5.76 27.66
C THR A 246 35.12 -5.26 26.25
N GLU A 247 36.41 -5.25 25.89
CA GLU A 247 36.85 -4.79 24.54
C GLU A 247 36.13 -5.45 23.37
N GLY A 248 35.75 -6.73 23.52
CA GLY A 248 34.95 -7.46 22.52
C GLY A 248 33.50 -6.99 22.38
N GLN A 249 32.89 -6.45 23.43
CA GLN A 249 31.53 -5.86 23.38
C GLN A 249 31.50 -4.47 22.76
N LEU A 250 32.60 -3.72 22.91
CA LEU A 250 32.78 -2.42 22.24
C LEU A 250 32.94 -2.58 20.71
N SER A 251 33.56 -3.68 20.24
CA SER A 251 33.70 -3.93 18.80
C SER A 251 32.37 -4.30 18.12
N LEU A 252 31.46 -4.98 18.82
CA LEU A 252 30.11 -5.30 18.36
C LEU A 252 29.21 -4.06 18.24
N LEU A 253 29.51 -3.01 19.00
CA LEU A 253 28.78 -1.73 18.98
C LEU A 253 29.40 -0.71 17.99
N GLY A 254 30.43 -1.10 17.23
CA GLY A 254 31.01 -0.27 16.16
C GLY A 254 31.91 0.86 16.63
N GLU A 255 32.38 0.84 17.88
CA GLU A 255 33.30 1.85 18.39
C GLU A 255 34.77 1.47 18.14
N THR A 256 35.39 2.25 17.26
CA THR A 256 36.85 2.24 17.07
C THR A 256 37.55 3.00 18.20
N LYS A 257 38.49 2.33 18.86
CA LYS A 257 39.54 2.78 19.80
C LYS A 257 39.25 3.99 20.73
N PRO A 258 39.51 3.88 22.02
CA PRO A 258 39.32 4.96 22.97
C PRO A 258 40.25 6.14 22.63
N LYS A 259 39.67 7.26 22.23
CA LYS A 259 40.34 8.55 22.29
C LYS A 259 40.48 8.94 23.76
N LYS A 260 41.68 9.42 24.12
CA LYS A 260 42.05 9.92 25.45
C LYS A 260 40.99 10.86 26.05
N ASP A 261 40.80 10.74 27.33
CA ASP A 261 39.93 11.48 28.23
C ASP A 261 39.72 12.97 27.82
N THR A 262 38.68 13.21 27.12
CA THR A 262 37.90 14.44 27.15
C THR A 262 36.54 14.04 27.65
N GLU A 263 36.00 14.80 28.61
CA GLU A 263 34.69 14.61 29.25
C GLU A 263 33.67 14.03 28.24
N LYS A 264 33.32 12.76 28.41
CA LYS A 264 32.32 12.08 27.55
C LYS A 264 30.97 12.78 27.79
N LYS A 265 30.65 13.77 26.94
CA LYS A 265 29.27 14.22 26.80
C LYS A 265 28.47 12.97 26.43
N SER A 266 27.43 12.66 27.20
CA SER A 266 26.51 11.59 26.88
C SER A 266 25.97 11.84 25.46
N ASP A 267 26.33 11.01 24.51
CA ASP A 267 25.85 11.14 23.13
C ASP A 267 24.34 10.80 23.10
N GLN A 268 23.53 11.82 23.31
CA GLN A 268 22.09 11.74 23.07
C GLN A 268 21.86 11.79 21.58
N MET A 269 21.49 10.65 20.99
CA MET A 269 21.04 10.64 19.60
C MET A 269 19.55 11.06 19.58
N ILE A 270 19.28 12.25 19.07
CA ILE A 270 17.91 12.74 18.83
C ILE A 270 17.56 12.42 17.38
N ALA A 271 16.56 11.58 17.17
CA ALA A 271 15.98 11.32 15.86
C ALA A 271 14.63 12.02 15.75
N SER A 272 14.41 12.75 14.67
CA SER A 272 13.15 13.45 14.39
C SER A 272 12.42 12.75 13.24
N ASP A 273 11.21 12.33 13.50
CA ASP A 273 10.34 11.68 12.52
C ASP A 273 9.20 12.63 12.12
N ARG A 274 9.04 12.86 10.82
CA ARG A 274 7.86 13.54 10.31
C ARG A 274 6.75 12.51 10.07
N LEU A 275 5.55 12.82 10.55
CA LEU A 275 4.38 11.95 10.51
C LEU A 275 3.18 12.73 9.97
N ILE A 276 2.20 12.01 9.43
CA ILE A 276 0.85 12.57 9.21
C ILE A 276 0.03 12.29 10.46
N MET A 277 -0.63 13.33 11.00
CA MET A 277 -1.40 13.24 12.24
C MET A 277 -2.59 12.28 12.12
N SER A 278 -3.03 11.76 13.28
CA SER A 278 -4.29 11.01 13.38
C SER A 278 -5.49 11.88 12.99
N GLY A 279 -6.56 11.23 12.52
CA GLY A 279 -7.76 11.90 12.01
C GLY A 279 -7.67 12.30 10.54
N ALA A 280 -6.48 12.30 9.94
CA ALA A 280 -6.33 12.53 8.51
C ALA A 280 -6.94 11.38 7.69
N THR A 281 -7.43 11.71 6.50
CA THR A 281 -8.00 10.76 5.53
C THR A 281 -7.13 10.70 4.29
N LEU A 282 -6.90 9.50 3.77
CA LEU A 282 -6.22 9.27 2.49
C LEU A 282 -7.21 8.63 1.51
N TYR A 283 -7.05 8.92 0.24
CA TYR A 283 -7.79 8.32 -0.85
C TYR A 283 -6.87 7.52 -1.77
N SER A 284 -7.27 6.28 -2.11
CA SER A 284 -6.57 5.42 -3.08
C SER A 284 -7.57 4.79 -4.04
N ARG A 285 -7.19 4.68 -5.30
CA ARG A 285 -7.95 3.96 -6.34
C ARG A 285 -7.24 2.67 -6.70
N TRP A 286 -8.01 1.57 -6.74
CA TRP A 286 -7.53 0.26 -7.14
C TRP A 286 -8.33 -0.23 -8.34
N ASP A 287 -7.64 -0.52 -9.43
CA ASP A 287 -8.28 -1.07 -10.63
C ASP A 287 -7.99 -2.56 -10.74
N LEU A 288 -9.05 -3.36 -10.78
CA LEU A 288 -9.03 -4.81 -10.80
C LEU A 288 -9.52 -5.31 -12.17
N HIS A 289 -8.85 -6.33 -12.68
CA HIS A 289 -9.31 -7.13 -13.80
C HIS A 289 -9.21 -8.61 -13.43
N THR A 290 -10.11 -9.05 -12.53
CA THR A 290 -10.01 -10.26 -11.74
C THR A 290 -11.22 -11.17 -11.94
N THR A 291 -11.04 -12.45 -11.69
CA THR A 291 -12.13 -13.41 -11.53
C THR A 291 -12.80 -13.26 -10.17
N GLN A 292 -13.92 -13.92 -9.96
CA GLN A 292 -14.63 -13.92 -8.68
C GLN A 292 -13.75 -14.50 -7.55
N VAL A 293 -13.00 -15.57 -7.82
CA VAL A 293 -12.07 -16.19 -6.86
C VAL A 293 -10.92 -15.24 -6.51
N GLU A 294 -10.34 -14.57 -7.50
CA GLU A 294 -9.26 -13.61 -7.30
C GLU A 294 -9.73 -12.38 -6.50
N THR A 295 -10.94 -11.88 -6.78
CA THR A 295 -11.57 -10.82 -5.99
C THR A 295 -11.80 -11.28 -4.55
N GLY A 296 -12.25 -12.51 -4.36
CA GLY A 296 -12.45 -13.13 -3.05
C GLY A 296 -11.16 -13.25 -2.25
N TRP A 297 -10.04 -13.57 -2.89
CA TRP A 297 -8.74 -13.54 -2.23
C TRP A 297 -8.37 -12.11 -1.75
N ILE A 298 -8.67 -11.08 -2.53
CA ILE A 298 -8.45 -9.68 -2.09
C ILE A 298 -9.29 -9.38 -0.86
N VAL A 299 -10.55 -9.78 -0.84
CA VAL A 299 -11.45 -9.60 0.32
C VAL A 299 -10.90 -10.33 1.55
N ASP A 300 -10.54 -11.62 1.43
CA ASP A 300 -9.94 -12.41 2.52
C ASP A 300 -8.67 -11.74 3.08
N THR A 301 -7.81 -11.25 2.19
CA THR A 301 -6.60 -10.52 2.58
C THR A 301 -6.91 -9.25 3.36
N LEU A 302 -7.93 -8.49 2.95
CA LEU A 302 -8.35 -7.26 3.65
C LEU A 302 -8.96 -7.58 5.02
N LEU A 303 -9.67 -8.69 5.15
CA LEU A 303 -10.19 -9.17 6.44
C LEU A 303 -9.03 -9.57 7.39
N ARG A 304 -8.01 -10.24 6.88
CA ARG A 304 -6.78 -10.52 7.64
C ARG A 304 -6.01 -9.26 8.02
N PHE A 305 -5.98 -8.27 7.13
CA PHE A 305 -5.39 -6.97 7.46
C PHE A 305 -6.14 -6.29 8.62
N ALA A 306 -7.47 -6.43 8.69
CA ALA A 306 -8.30 -5.84 9.74
C ALA A 306 -7.98 -6.35 11.16
N GLU A 307 -7.37 -7.53 11.30
CA GLU A 307 -6.92 -8.07 12.59
C GLU A 307 -5.82 -7.19 13.22
N SER A 308 -4.98 -6.56 12.39
CA SER A 308 -3.92 -5.64 12.81
C SER A 308 -3.69 -4.56 11.73
N PRO A 309 -4.60 -3.56 11.62
CA PRO A 309 -4.67 -2.65 10.49
C PRO A 309 -3.67 -1.48 10.61
N TYR A 310 -2.39 -1.81 10.61
CA TYR A 310 -1.30 -0.84 10.66
C TYR A 310 -0.66 -0.66 9.30
N LEU A 311 -0.56 0.59 8.84
CA LEU A 311 0.20 1.01 7.67
C LEU A 311 1.56 1.57 8.06
N GLY A 312 2.53 1.47 7.15
CA GLY A 312 3.88 2.03 7.33
C GLY A 312 4.81 1.18 8.21
N GLY A 313 6.03 1.67 8.38
CA GLY A 313 7.13 0.91 8.99
C GLY A 313 7.24 1.01 10.52
N LYS A 314 6.42 1.84 11.18
CA LYS A 314 6.54 2.12 12.62
C LYS A 314 5.35 1.60 13.45
N GLY A 315 4.74 0.51 13.01
CA GLY A 315 3.62 -0.13 13.70
C GLY A 315 3.96 -0.58 15.13
N ASN A 316 5.20 -0.99 15.39
CA ASN A 316 5.71 -1.33 16.73
C ASN A 316 5.71 -0.14 17.71
N ARG A 317 5.60 1.10 17.22
CA ARG A 317 5.41 2.31 18.03
C ARG A 317 3.95 2.78 18.08
N GLY A 318 3.01 1.96 17.61
CA GLY A 318 1.59 2.29 17.52
C GLY A 318 1.22 3.24 16.38
N ASN A 319 2.15 3.55 15.48
CA ASN A 319 1.91 4.41 14.33
C ASN A 319 1.27 3.65 13.17
N GLY A 320 0.36 4.30 12.44
CA GLY A 320 -0.24 3.77 11.22
C GLY A 320 -1.53 2.99 11.42
N LEU A 321 -2.09 2.93 12.64
CA LEU A 321 -3.42 2.34 12.87
C LEU A 321 -4.45 3.06 12.02
N CYS A 322 -5.24 2.31 11.25
CA CYS A 322 -6.24 2.89 10.35
C CYS A 322 -7.52 2.06 10.27
N SER A 323 -8.55 2.65 9.68
CA SER A 323 -9.70 1.94 9.13
C SER A 323 -9.78 2.24 7.64
N MET A 324 -10.32 1.30 6.87
CA MET A 324 -10.49 1.45 5.44
C MET A 324 -11.93 1.17 5.05
N GLU A 325 -12.43 1.96 4.12
CA GLU A 325 -13.74 1.78 3.53
C GLU A 325 -13.60 1.77 2.01
N PHE A 326 -14.21 0.78 1.38
CA PHE A 326 -14.12 0.55 -0.05
C PHE A 326 -15.49 0.69 -0.69
N TRP A 327 -15.57 1.40 -1.81
CA TRP A 327 -16.72 1.45 -2.70
C TRP A 327 -16.30 0.88 -4.04
N PHE A 328 -17.18 0.14 -4.68
CA PHE A 328 -16.95 -0.40 -6.01
C PHE A 328 -17.64 0.43 -7.08
N GLN A 329 -17.03 0.45 -8.25
CA GLN A 329 -17.62 0.91 -9.50
C GLN A 329 -17.38 -0.15 -10.57
N ARG A 330 -18.48 -0.58 -11.22
CA ARG A 330 -18.49 -1.53 -12.32
C ARG A 330 -19.41 -1.00 -13.42
N GLY A 331 -18.86 -0.33 -14.44
CA GLY A 331 -19.65 0.47 -15.39
C GLY A 331 -20.40 1.58 -14.65
N ASP A 332 -21.73 1.58 -14.79
CA ASP A 332 -22.61 2.55 -14.10
C ASP A 332 -23.02 2.10 -12.69
N GLU A 333 -22.81 0.83 -12.36
CA GLU A 333 -23.11 0.31 -11.03
C GLU A 333 -22.08 0.79 -10.01
N ARG A 334 -22.56 1.35 -8.91
CA ARG A 334 -21.73 1.84 -7.79
C ARG A 334 -22.36 1.44 -6.47
N GLY A 335 -21.53 1.14 -5.49
CA GLY A 335 -22.02 0.82 -4.16
C GLY A 335 -20.90 0.62 -3.15
N HIS A 336 -21.31 0.45 -1.92
CA HIS A 336 -20.40 0.04 -0.84
C HIS A 336 -19.88 -1.38 -1.13
N PHE A 337 -18.59 -1.61 -0.91
CA PHE A 337 -17.97 -2.91 -1.13
C PHE A 337 -17.58 -3.57 0.19
N LEU A 338 -16.76 -2.88 0.99
CA LEU A 338 -16.19 -3.44 2.21
C LEU A 338 -15.81 -2.32 3.17
N ASN A 339 -16.13 -2.49 4.45
CA ASN A 339 -15.60 -1.67 5.54
C ASN A 339 -14.76 -2.55 6.47
N ILE A 340 -13.54 -2.11 6.75
CA ILE A 340 -12.63 -2.76 7.67
C ILE A 340 -12.19 -1.80 8.76
N SER A 341 -12.42 -2.21 10.00
CA SER A 341 -11.91 -1.53 11.18
C SER A 341 -11.64 -2.57 12.28
N THR A 342 -10.83 -2.22 13.28
CA THR A 342 -10.53 -3.13 14.38
C THR A 342 -11.82 -3.64 15.04
N GLY A 343 -12.06 -4.94 14.93
CA GLY A 343 -13.20 -5.62 15.57
C GLY A 343 -14.55 -5.49 14.86
N GLN A 344 -14.65 -4.76 13.74
CA GLN A 344 -15.90 -4.60 12.99
C GLN A 344 -15.63 -4.57 11.49
N ASN A 345 -15.96 -5.65 10.81
CA ASN A 345 -15.89 -5.75 9.37
C ASN A 345 -17.29 -5.87 8.78
N GLN A 346 -17.57 -5.14 7.73
CA GLN A 346 -18.86 -5.19 7.04
C GLN A 346 -18.63 -5.42 5.55
N LEU A 347 -19.14 -6.53 5.04
CA LEU A 347 -19.10 -6.89 3.63
C LEU A 347 -20.44 -6.56 2.98
N SER A 348 -20.40 -6.01 1.78
CA SER A 348 -21.56 -5.95 0.90
C SER A 348 -21.84 -7.32 0.27
N GLU A 349 -23.00 -7.47 -0.34
CA GLU A 349 -23.34 -8.70 -1.08
C GLU A 349 -22.32 -9.08 -2.15
N PRO A 350 -21.83 -8.16 -3.03
CA PRO A 350 -20.77 -8.48 -4.00
C PRO A 350 -19.47 -8.94 -3.35
N ALA A 351 -19.05 -8.32 -2.25
CA ALA A 351 -17.84 -8.72 -1.52
C ALA A 351 -18.00 -10.08 -0.86
N GLN A 352 -19.16 -10.35 -0.25
CA GLN A 352 -19.47 -11.63 0.37
C GLN A 352 -19.51 -12.75 -0.67
N LYS A 353 -20.13 -12.51 -1.83
CA LYS A 353 -20.16 -13.49 -2.93
C LYS A 353 -18.76 -13.84 -3.40
N ALA A 354 -17.90 -12.82 -3.57
CA ALA A 354 -16.52 -13.04 -3.97
C ALA A 354 -15.75 -13.83 -2.89
N HIS A 355 -15.91 -13.48 -1.62
CA HIS A 355 -15.26 -14.17 -0.51
C HIS A 355 -15.71 -15.65 -0.44
N ASN A 356 -16.99 -15.93 -0.59
CA ASN A 356 -17.53 -17.30 -0.61
C ASN A 356 -16.91 -18.12 -1.75
N SER A 357 -16.80 -17.54 -2.96
CA SER A 357 -16.16 -18.23 -4.10
C SER A 357 -14.69 -18.57 -3.83
N TYR A 358 -13.98 -17.73 -3.08
CA TYR A 358 -12.61 -18.02 -2.66
C TYR A 358 -12.56 -19.12 -1.59
N GLN A 359 -13.49 -19.15 -0.63
CA GLN A 359 -13.57 -20.20 0.38
C GLN A 359 -13.91 -21.58 -0.24
N GLU A 360 -14.80 -21.61 -1.21
CA GLU A 360 -15.10 -22.81 -2.00
C GLU A 360 -13.86 -23.31 -2.77
N TYR A 361 -13.12 -22.37 -3.37
CA TYR A 361 -11.86 -22.67 -4.04
C TYR A 361 -10.83 -23.25 -3.06
N LEU A 362 -10.66 -22.68 -1.86
CA LEU A 362 -9.75 -23.21 -0.85
C LEU A 362 -10.13 -24.62 -0.40
N THR A 363 -11.42 -24.89 -0.27
CA THR A 363 -11.92 -26.23 0.08
C THR A 363 -11.61 -27.26 -1.00
N ALA A 364 -11.86 -26.92 -2.27
CA ALA A 364 -11.51 -27.75 -3.39
C ALA A 364 -10.00 -27.97 -3.52
N TYR A 365 -9.20 -26.94 -3.21
CA TYR A 365 -7.75 -26.99 -3.27
C TYR A 365 -7.15 -27.91 -2.20
N ARG A 366 -7.69 -27.89 -0.99
CA ARG A 366 -7.28 -28.85 0.07
C ARG A 366 -7.53 -30.29 -0.37
N GLY A 367 -8.72 -30.58 -0.90
CA GLY A 367 -8.99 -31.90 -1.47
C GLY A 367 -8.04 -32.31 -2.59
N PHE A 368 -7.68 -31.35 -3.47
CA PHE A 368 -6.67 -31.59 -4.51
C PHE A 368 -5.29 -31.91 -3.95
N LEU A 369 -4.89 -31.27 -2.84
CA LEU A 369 -3.59 -31.53 -2.19
C LEU A 369 -3.50 -32.94 -1.56
N GLU A 370 -4.62 -33.58 -1.27
CA GLU A 370 -4.69 -34.96 -0.76
C GLU A 370 -4.52 -36.00 -1.90
N GLU A 371 -4.77 -35.60 -3.16
CA GLU A 371 -4.61 -36.49 -4.30
C GLU A 371 -3.13 -36.75 -4.64
N ALA A 372 -2.84 -37.92 -5.22
CA ALA A 372 -1.50 -38.28 -5.71
C ALA A 372 -0.95 -37.31 -6.75
N SER A 373 -1.85 -36.68 -7.56
CA SER A 373 -1.51 -35.66 -8.54
C SER A 373 -0.93 -34.36 -7.96
N ALA A 374 -1.08 -34.15 -6.65
CA ALA A 374 -0.47 -33.02 -5.95
C ALA A 374 1.05 -33.16 -5.74
N SER A 375 1.64 -34.34 -6.02
CA SER A 375 3.10 -34.57 -5.93
C SER A 375 3.89 -33.59 -6.81
N GLU A 376 3.38 -33.28 -8.01
CA GLU A 376 3.96 -32.26 -8.89
C GLU A 376 3.95 -30.86 -8.24
N LEU A 377 2.84 -30.48 -7.60
CA LEU A 377 2.73 -29.19 -6.93
C LEU A 377 3.62 -29.10 -5.70
N LYS A 378 3.68 -30.17 -4.90
CA LYS A 378 4.60 -30.26 -3.72
C LYS A 378 6.06 -30.16 -4.17
N GLY A 379 6.45 -30.85 -5.24
CA GLY A 379 7.76 -30.68 -5.87
C GLY A 379 8.00 -29.27 -6.40
N PHE A 380 6.95 -28.64 -6.92
CA PHE A 380 6.97 -27.27 -7.45
C PHE A 380 7.13 -26.21 -6.35
N LEU A 381 6.54 -26.43 -5.19
CA LEU A 381 6.68 -25.55 -4.00
C LEU A 381 7.93 -25.84 -3.16
N GLY A 382 8.67 -26.93 -3.48
CA GLY A 382 9.89 -27.31 -2.79
C GLY A 382 9.67 -28.15 -1.53
N GLY A 383 8.49 -28.70 -1.35
CA GLY A 383 8.26 -29.72 -0.35
C GLY A 383 9.01 -30.99 -0.74
N ALA A 384 10.07 -31.33 0.01
CA ALA A 384 10.63 -32.68 -0.04
C ALA A 384 9.51 -33.64 0.35
N GLY A 385 9.20 -34.59 -0.54
CA GLY A 385 8.34 -35.71 -0.22
C GLY A 385 8.96 -36.63 0.83
#